data_9942dcf4412ae7de29ab60f47629902c
#
_entry.id   9942dcf4412ae7de29ab60f47629902c
#
_cell.length_a   1.000
_cell.length_b   1.000
_cell.length_c   1.000
_cell.angle_alpha   90.00
_cell.angle_beta   90.00
_cell.angle_gamma   90.00
#
_symmetry.space_group_name_H-M   'P 1'
#
loop_
_entity.id
_entity.type
_entity.pdbx_description
1 polymer ?
#
loop_
_entity_poly.entity_id
_entity_poly.type
_entity_poly.pdbx_seq_one_letter_code
_entity_poly.pdbx_strand_id
1 'polypeptide(L)'
;MQITPNTVDRAKTLIKRYFDDKGFKNAEVIISQKDDPSSENQVLVDIDIDKKEKVKVHEIQIVGNTAIKASKLKRVMKKTNEKGKLRNLFRTKKFVPENYEADKQLIIDKYNELGYRDAMIVKDSISQYDEKTVNVFLDIDEGQKYYLRNVAWVGNTLYPSEQLNYLLRMKKGDVYNQKLLNERISTDDDAIGNLYYNNGYLFYNLDPVEVNIVGDSIDLEMRIYEGRQATICLLYTSDAADDLT
;
A
#
# COMPACT_ATOMS: atom_id res chain seq x y z
N MET A 1 -17.17 35.11 -9.26
CA MET A 1 -15.78 34.79 -8.86
C MET A 1 -14.84 35.66 -9.67
N GLN A 2 -13.94 36.40 -9.03
CA GLN A 2 -13.00 37.25 -9.79
C GLN A 2 -11.89 36.37 -10.36
N ILE A 3 -11.64 36.49 -11.66
CA ILE A 3 -10.56 35.79 -12.34
C ILE A 3 -9.37 36.74 -12.38
N THR A 4 -8.31 36.36 -11.65
CA THR A 4 -7.03 37.07 -11.60
C THR A 4 -5.94 36.23 -12.26
N PRO A 5 -4.83 36.80 -12.73
CA PRO A 5 -3.70 36.05 -13.26
C PRO A 5 -3.24 34.93 -12.29
N ASN A 6 -3.22 35.20 -10.99
CA ASN A 6 -2.85 34.25 -9.95
C ASN A 6 -3.83 33.05 -9.87
N THR A 7 -5.16 33.28 -10.04
CA THR A 7 -6.15 32.20 -10.06
C THR A 7 -5.98 31.30 -11.28
N VAL A 8 -5.62 31.87 -12.43
CA VAL A 8 -5.34 31.15 -13.68
C VAL A 8 -4.08 30.31 -13.55
N ASP A 9 -3.00 30.87 -13.03
CA ASP A 9 -1.74 30.10 -12.81
C ASP A 9 -1.91 28.98 -11.80
N ARG A 10 -2.66 29.22 -10.74
CA ARG A 10 -3.02 28.19 -9.77
C ARG A 10 -3.85 27.07 -10.39
N ALA A 11 -4.85 27.40 -11.19
CA ALA A 11 -5.66 26.43 -11.92
C ALA A 11 -4.80 25.58 -12.87
N LYS A 12 -3.91 26.23 -13.65
CA LYS A 12 -2.97 25.57 -14.56
C LYS A 12 -2.07 24.60 -13.80
N THR A 13 -1.53 25.00 -12.65
CA THR A 13 -0.67 24.18 -11.80
C THR A 13 -1.42 22.97 -11.25
N LEU A 14 -2.66 23.14 -10.76
CA LEU A 14 -3.49 22.06 -10.24
C LEU A 14 -3.85 21.04 -11.33
N ILE A 15 -4.21 21.51 -12.53
CA ILE A 15 -4.52 20.63 -13.66
C ILE A 15 -3.28 19.85 -14.09
N LYS A 16 -2.11 20.51 -14.20
CA LYS A 16 -0.85 19.82 -14.53
C LYS A 16 -0.52 18.76 -13.51
N ARG A 17 -0.63 19.05 -12.20
CA ARG A 17 -0.39 18.09 -11.12
C ARG A 17 -1.34 16.90 -11.22
N TYR A 18 -2.63 17.14 -11.46
CA TYR A 18 -3.60 16.05 -11.67
C TYR A 18 -3.18 15.10 -12.78
N PHE A 19 -2.69 15.62 -13.92
CA PHE A 19 -2.23 14.79 -15.03
C PHE A 19 -0.88 14.11 -14.74
N ASP A 20 0.03 14.75 -14.00
CA ASP A 20 1.29 14.16 -13.55
C ASP A 20 1.02 12.96 -12.63
N ASP A 21 0.13 13.09 -11.65
CA ASP A 21 -0.30 12.01 -10.76
C ASP A 21 -0.93 10.83 -11.53
N LYS A 22 -1.49 11.07 -12.70
CA LYS A 22 -2.00 10.04 -13.63
C LYS A 22 -0.92 9.49 -14.59
N GLY A 23 0.33 9.96 -14.49
CA GLY A 23 1.47 9.54 -15.30
C GLY A 23 1.66 10.25 -16.63
N PHE A 24 0.97 11.38 -16.84
CA PHE A 24 1.11 12.25 -18.02
C PHE A 24 2.04 13.42 -17.70
N LYS A 25 3.31 13.15 -17.44
CA LYS A 25 4.31 14.14 -16.99
C LYS A 25 4.52 15.31 -17.96
N ASN A 26 4.25 15.10 -19.24
CA ASN A 26 4.43 16.10 -20.30
C ASN A 26 3.11 16.80 -20.69
N ALA A 27 2.08 16.75 -19.84
CA ALA A 27 0.82 17.40 -20.12
C ALA A 27 0.99 18.92 -20.27
N GLU A 28 0.47 19.47 -21.35
CA GLU A 28 0.41 20.90 -21.64
C GLU A 28 -1.00 21.41 -21.33
N VAL A 29 -1.09 22.51 -20.59
CA VAL A 29 -2.34 23.15 -20.22
C VAL A 29 -2.24 24.63 -20.65
N ILE A 30 -3.14 25.02 -21.53
CA ILE A 30 -3.26 26.40 -22.01
C ILE A 30 -4.62 26.93 -21.51
N ILE A 31 -4.60 28.03 -20.78
CA ILE A 31 -5.81 28.73 -20.33
C ILE A 31 -5.84 30.08 -20.98
N SER A 32 -6.86 30.33 -21.78
CA SER A 32 -7.10 31.60 -22.43
C SER A 32 -8.39 32.26 -21.91
N GLN A 33 -8.43 33.58 -21.94
CA GLN A 33 -9.57 34.38 -21.52
C GLN A 33 -10.03 35.26 -22.67
N LYS A 34 -11.33 35.38 -22.86
CA LYS A 34 -11.95 36.27 -23.83
C LYS A 34 -13.12 36.98 -23.17
N ASP A 35 -13.35 38.23 -23.49
CA ASP A 35 -14.53 38.93 -23.01
C ASP A 35 -15.80 38.25 -23.53
N ASP A 36 -16.81 38.12 -22.68
CA ASP A 36 -18.10 37.57 -23.07
C ASP A 36 -18.92 38.67 -23.79
N PRO A 37 -19.18 38.51 -25.10
CA PRO A 37 -19.93 39.52 -25.85
C PRO A 37 -21.40 39.61 -25.43
N SER A 38 -21.90 38.64 -24.66
CA SER A 38 -23.30 38.59 -24.22
C SER A 38 -23.55 39.22 -22.85
N SER A 39 -22.48 39.54 -22.08
CA SER A 39 -22.61 40.00 -20.70
C SER A 39 -21.49 40.97 -20.31
N GLU A 40 -21.84 42.13 -19.77
CA GLU A 40 -20.85 43.09 -19.26
C GLU A 40 -20.12 42.51 -18.03
N ASN A 41 -18.79 42.76 -17.96
CA ASN A 41 -17.93 42.34 -16.86
C ASN A 41 -17.82 40.81 -16.66
N GLN A 42 -18.06 40.00 -17.69
CA GLN A 42 -17.85 38.57 -17.71
C GLN A 42 -16.79 38.16 -18.72
N VAL A 43 -16.03 37.12 -18.39
CA VAL A 43 -15.02 36.55 -19.29
C VAL A 43 -15.30 35.06 -19.50
N LEU A 44 -15.17 34.62 -20.72
CA LEU A 44 -15.16 33.21 -21.09
C LEU A 44 -13.74 32.67 -20.86
N VAL A 45 -13.64 31.60 -20.10
CA VAL A 45 -12.36 30.89 -19.85
C VAL A 45 -12.35 29.63 -20.69
N ASP A 46 -11.40 29.54 -21.59
CA ASP A 46 -11.17 28.38 -22.44
C ASP A 46 -9.95 27.64 -21.92
N ILE A 47 -10.10 26.33 -21.66
CA ILE A 47 -9.04 25.45 -21.11
C ILE A 47 -8.75 24.37 -22.12
N ASP A 48 -7.60 24.46 -22.77
CA ASP A 48 -7.12 23.47 -23.70
C ASP A 48 -6.06 22.58 -23.01
N ILE A 49 -6.24 21.26 -23.10
CA ILE A 49 -5.40 20.28 -22.42
C ILE A 49 -4.91 19.23 -23.39
N ASP A 50 -3.59 19.29 -23.72
CA ASP A 50 -2.91 18.20 -24.41
C ASP A 50 -2.19 17.30 -23.40
N LYS A 51 -2.76 16.14 -23.14
CA LYS A 51 -2.24 15.18 -22.14
C LYS A 51 -0.89 14.56 -22.56
N LYS A 52 -0.56 14.57 -23.86
CA LYS A 52 0.56 13.80 -24.41
C LYS A 52 0.46 12.31 -24.03
N GLU A 53 1.53 11.54 -24.28
CA GLU A 53 1.59 10.13 -23.88
C GLU A 53 2.11 9.98 -22.45
N LYS A 54 1.69 8.91 -21.76
CA LYS A 54 2.28 8.52 -20.47
C LYS A 54 3.74 8.12 -20.68
N VAL A 55 4.63 8.67 -19.84
CA VAL A 55 6.04 8.27 -19.84
C VAL A 55 6.19 6.80 -19.43
N LYS A 56 7.25 6.13 -19.93
CA LYS A 56 7.58 4.74 -19.61
C LYS A 56 8.83 4.68 -18.75
N VAL A 57 9.01 3.58 -18.05
CA VAL A 57 10.24 3.36 -17.27
C VAL A 57 11.32 2.82 -18.19
N HIS A 58 12.44 3.55 -18.28
CA HIS A 58 13.65 3.11 -19.00
C HIS A 58 14.41 2.09 -18.17
N GLU A 59 14.83 2.48 -16.97
CA GLU A 59 15.61 1.65 -16.05
C GLU A 59 15.16 1.89 -14.61
N ILE A 60 15.27 0.83 -13.79
CA ILE A 60 15.11 0.89 -12.34
C ILE A 60 16.45 0.51 -11.73
N GLN A 61 17.13 1.43 -11.08
CA GLN A 61 18.35 1.18 -10.35
C GLN A 61 18.03 1.01 -8.88
N ILE A 62 18.48 -0.09 -8.25
CA ILE A 62 18.31 -0.36 -6.82
C ILE A 62 19.69 -0.57 -6.25
N VAL A 63 20.02 0.13 -5.18
CA VAL A 63 21.28 0.04 -4.42
C VAL A 63 21.00 -0.23 -2.96
N GLY A 64 22.02 -0.58 -2.18
CA GLY A 64 21.89 -0.94 -0.75
C GLY A 64 21.35 -2.37 -0.52
N ASN A 65 20.82 -3.03 -1.55
CA ASN A 65 20.22 -4.35 -1.49
C ASN A 65 21.27 -5.48 -1.53
N THR A 66 21.78 -5.90 -0.39
CA THR A 66 22.76 -6.98 -0.24
C THR A 66 22.11 -8.35 -0.06
N ALA A 67 21.09 -8.44 0.78
CA ALA A 67 20.37 -9.67 1.10
C ALA A 67 19.45 -10.14 -0.03
N ILE A 68 18.87 -9.23 -0.79
CA ILE A 68 17.96 -9.56 -1.89
C ILE A 68 18.47 -8.97 -3.19
N LYS A 69 18.70 -9.82 -4.19
CA LYS A 69 19.15 -9.39 -5.52
C LYS A 69 18.17 -8.38 -6.13
N ALA A 70 18.67 -7.30 -6.74
CA ALA A 70 17.87 -6.28 -7.41
C ALA A 70 16.88 -6.88 -8.43
N SER A 71 17.27 -7.93 -9.14
CA SER A 71 16.39 -8.63 -10.09
C SER A 71 15.16 -9.27 -9.43
N LYS A 72 15.26 -9.70 -8.15
CA LYS A 72 14.15 -10.24 -7.36
C LYS A 72 13.25 -9.10 -6.89
N LEU A 73 13.81 -8.00 -6.41
CA LEU A 73 13.08 -6.80 -6.02
C LEU A 73 12.30 -6.19 -7.19
N LYS A 74 12.95 -6.01 -8.35
CA LYS A 74 12.26 -5.57 -9.58
C LYS A 74 11.12 -6.49 -10.01
N ARG A 75 11.15 -7.78 -9.66
CA ARG A 75 10.08 -8.74 -9.96
C ARG A 75 8.89 -8.59 -9.00
N VAL A 76 9.14 -8.17 -7.78
CA VAL A 76 8.13 -7.88 -6.77
C VAL A 76 7.29 -6.66 -7.16
N MET A 77 7.92 -5.67 -7.80
CA MET A 77 7.23 -4.51 -8.38
C MET A 77 6.27 -5.00 -9.49
N LYS A 78 4.97 -4.84 -9.28
CA LYS A 78 3.94 -5.40 -10.18
C LYS A 78 3.56 -4.44 -11.30
N LYS A 79 3.55 -3.14 -11.01
CA LYS A 79 2.98 -2.10 -11.89
C LYS A 79 4.05 -1.18 -12.50
N THR A 80 5.22 -1.05 -11.86
CA THR A 80 6.37 -0.25 -12.35
C THR A 80 7.40 -1.18 -12.95
N ASN A 81 7.50 -1.22 -14.29
CA ASN A 81 8.37 -2.18 -14.98
C ASN A 81 9.17 -1.53 -16.09
N GLU A 82 10.42 -1.95 -16.24
CA GLU A 82 11.34 -1.48 -17.29
C GLU A 82 10.85 -1.82 -18.70
N LYS A 83 10.98 -0.87 -19.62
CA LYS A 83 10.74 -1.05 -21.06
C LYS A 83 11.85 -1.94 -21.65
N GLY A 84 11.51 -2.78 -22.63
CA GLY A 84 12.50 -3.55 -23.43
C GLY A 84 13.04 -4.81 -22.78
N LYS A 85 12.62 -5.17 -21.57
CA LYS A 85 13.00 -6.44 -20.94
C LYS A 85 12.00 -7.54 -21.31
N LEU A 86 12.48 -8.69 -21.81
CA LEU A 86 11.64 -9.84 -22.19
C LEU A 86 10.71 -10.30 -21.07
N ARG A 87 11.19 -10.31 -19.82
CA ARG A 87 10.40 -10.67 -18.64
C ARG A 87 9.17 -9.77 -18.41
N ASN A 88 9.18 -8.55 -18.97
CA ASN A 88 8.13 -7.55 -18.83
C ASN A 88 7.22 -7.47 -20.07
N LEU A 89 7.25 -8.45 -20.98
CA LEU A 89 6.54 -8.40 -22.26
C LEU A 89 5.05 -8.08 -22.09
N PHE A 90 4.40 -8.69 -21.09
CA PHE A 90 2.97 -8.53 -20.78
C PHE A 90 2.69 -7.61 -19.59
N ARG A 91 3.70 -6.92 -19.06
CA ARG A 91 3.55 -6.02 -17.90
C ARG A 91 3.41 -4.57 -18.33
N THR A 92 2.73 -3.76 -17.53
CA THR A 92 2.64 -2.31 -17.72
C THR A 92 4.02 -1.67 -17.57
N LYS A 93 4.42 -0.86 -18.55
CA LYS A 93 5.69 -0.14 -18.59
C LYS A 93 5.51 1.37 -18.41
N LYS A 94 4.25 1.84 -18.33
CA LYS A 94 3.92 3.24 -18.09
C LYS A 94 4.23 3.57 -16.64
N PHE A 95 4.90 4.69 -16.42
CA PHE A 95 5.14 5.19 -15.08
C PHE A 95 3.89 5.92 -14.58
N VAL A 96 3.38 5.52 -13.44
CA VAL A 96 2.27 6.16 -12.73
C VAL A 96 2.69 6.29 -11.27
N PRO A 97 2.79 7.52 -10.72
CA PRO A 97 3.30 7.76 -9.35
C PRO A 97 2.60 6.92 -8.29
N GLU A 98 1.27 6.86 -8.29
CA GLU A 98 0.48 6.07 -7.35
C GLU A 98 0.84 4.56 -7.38
N ASN A 99 1.05 4.01 -8.58
CA ASN A 99 1.47 2.63 -8.74
C ASN A 99 2.89 2.39 -8.25
N TYR A 100 3.76 3.40 -8.40
CA TYR A 100 5.14 3.34 -7.91
C TYR A 100 5.20 3.34 -6.39
N GLU A 101 4.38 4.16 -5.71
CA GLU A 101 4.27 4.13 -4.25
C GLU A 101 3.82 2.75 -3.75
N ALA A 102 2.80 2.16 -4.39
CA ALA A 102 2.35 0.81 -4.07
C ALA A 102 3.45 -0.25 -4.30
N ASP A 103 4.25 -0.12 -5.36
CA ASP A 103 5.35 -1.04 -5.66
C ASP A 103 6.53 -0.87 -4.68
N LYS A 104 6.79 0.35 -4.14
CA LYS A 104 7.75 0.57 -3.05
C LYS A 104 7.33 -0.20 -1.80
N GLN A 105 6.04 -0.16 -1.44
CA GLN A 105 5.53 -0.91 -0.30
C GLN A 105 5.74 -2.42 -0.48
N LEU A 106 5.49 -2.96 -1.68
CA LEU A 106 5.74 -4.37 -1.97
C LEU A 106 7.22 -4.77 -1.79
N ILE A 107 8.17 -3.85 -2.03
CA ILE A 107 9.59 -4.08 -1.75
C ILE A 107 9.80 -4.22 -0.24
N ILE A 108 9.27 -3.30 0.56
CA ILE A 108 9.39 -3.35 2.03
C ILE A 108 8.72 -4.60 2.59
N ASP A 109 7.51 -4.93 2.13
CA ASP A 109 6.80 -6.16 2.50
C ASP A 109 7.65 -7.40 2.22
N LYS A 110 8.42 -7.40 1.11
CA LYS A 110 9.32 -8.50 0.79
C LYS A 110 10.51 -8.62 1.73
N TYR A 111 11.03 -7.51 2.24
CA TYR A 111 12.05 -7.50 3.29
C TYR A 111 11.48 -7.98 4.63
N ASN A 112 10.30 -7.50 5.00
CA ASN A 112 9.60 -7.91 6.22
C ASN A 112 9.28 -9.41 6.22
N GLU A 113 8.89 -9.98 5.06
CA GLU A 113 8.67 -11.42 4.89
C GLU A 113 9.94 -12.25 5.17
N LEU A 114 11.11 -11.67 4.96
CA LEU A 114 12.42 -12.32 5.14
C LEU A 114 13.09 -11.97 6.47
N GLY A 115 12.41 -11.25 7.35
CA GLY A 115 12.85 -10.89 8.68
C GLY A 115 13.59 -9.55 8.80
N TYR A 116 13.68 -8.79 7.74
CA TYR A 116 14.26 -7.46 7.74
C TYR A 116 13.20 -6.42 8.10
N ARG A 117 12.83 -6.40 9.38
CA ARG A 117 11.74 -5.58 9.94
C ARG A 117 11.97 -4.08 9.73
N ASP A 118 13.21 -3.64 9.88
CA ASP A 118 13.59 -2.22 9.84
C ASP A 118 13.98 -1.76 8.44
N ALA A 119 13.76 -2.61 7.42
CA ALA A 119 14.07 -2.26 6.04
C ALA A 119 13.29 -1.03 5.58
N MET A 120 13.99 -0.08 4.99
CA MET A 120 13.40 1.17 4.51
C MET A 120 14.03 1.63 3.20
N ILE A 121 13.28 2.39 2.43
CA ILE A 121 13.80 3.12 1.28
C ILE A 121 14.26 4.49 1.80
N VAL A 122 15.58 4.69 1.90
CA VAL A 122 16.17 5.92 2.44
C VAL A 122 16.17 7.04 1.42
N LYS A 123 16.17 6.69 0.15
CA LYS A 123 16.13 7.66 -0.94
C LYS A 123 15.50 7.03 -2.17
N ASP A 124 14.63 7.79 -2.81
CA ASP A 124 14.14 7.48 -4.14
C ASP A 124 14.17 8.74 -5.02
N SER A 125 14.34 8.55 -6.31
CA SER A 125 14.27 9.64 -7.27
C SER A 125 13.85 9.15 -8.64
N ILE A 126 13.20 10.05 -9.37
CA ILE A 126 12.75 9.84 -10.73
C ILE A 126 13.39 10.93 -11.57
N SER A 127 14.22 10.53 -12.53
CA SER A 127 14.87 11.45 -13.46
C SER A 127 14.40 11.20 -14.88
N GLN A 128 14.26 12.24 -15.66
CA GLN A 128 13.94 12.14 -17.07
C GLN A 128 15.17 11.57 -17.83
N TYR A 129 14.96 10.51 -18.62
CA TYR A 129 15.99 9.95 -19.48
C TYR A 129 15.89 10.51 -20.89
N ASP A 130 14.69 10.50 -21.46
CA ASP A 130 14.33 11.12 -22.74
C ASP A 130 12.90 11.71 -22.67
N GLU A 131 12.38 12.25 -23.77
CA GLU A 131 11.03 12.84 -23.83
C GLU A 131 9.91 11.85 -23.43
N LYS A 132 10.15 10.54 -23.54
CA LYS A 132 9.13 9.50 -23.38
C LYS A 132 9.44 8.52 -22.25
N THR A 133 10.63 8.65 -21.61
CA THR A 133 11.04 7.69 -20.58
C THR A 133 11.71 8.36 -19.37
N VAL A 134 11.59 7.68 -18.23
CA VAL A 134 12.20 8.07 -16.95
C VAL A 134 13.05 6.95 -16.40
N ASN A 135 14.10 7.31 -15.67
CA ASN A 135 14.86 6.42 -14.78
C ASN A 135 14.30 6.52 -13.38
N VAL A 136 14.25 5.39 -12.69
CA VAL A 136 13.85 5.26 -11.29
C VAL A 136 15.09 4.81 -10.51
N PHE A 137 15.41 5.51 -9.43
CA PHE A 137 16.48 5.16 -8.51
C PHE A 137 15.88 4.91 -7.12
N LEU A 138 16.34 3.83 -6.47
CA LEU A 138 15.98 3.42 -5.12
C LEU A 138 17.23 3.09 -4.33
N ASP A 139 17.38 3.68 -3.16
CA ASP A 139 18.41 3.37 -2.18
C ASP A 139 17.74 2.75 -0.95
N ILE A 140 18.15 1.53 -0.59
CA ILE A 140 17.51 0.72 0.43
C ILE A 140 18.50 0.52 1.57
N ASP A 141 18.05 0.82 2.79
CA ASP A 141 18.66 0.33 4.01
C ASP A 141 17.90 -0.92 4.43
N GLU A 142 18.56 -2.07 4.40
CA GLU A 142 17.96 -3.37 4.73
C GLU A 142 17.78 -3.55 6.25
N GLY A 143 18.53 -2.79 7.07
CA GLY A 143 18.63 -3.03 8.50
C GLY A 143 19.21 -4.41 8.83
N GLN A 144 18.93 -4.90 10.02
CA GLN A 144 19.33 -6.25 10.41
C GLN A 144 18.17 -7.25 10.28
N LYS A 145 18.52 -8.53 10.18
CA LYS A 145 17.55 -9.61 10.16
C LYS A 145 17.20 -10.04 11.57
N TYR A 146 15.89 -10.18 11.85
CA TYR A 146 15.38 -10.56 13.16
C TYR A 146 14.80 -11.96 13.19
N TYR A 147 14.87 -12.58 14.38
CA TYR A 147 14.34 -13.91 14.69
C TYR A 147 13.40 -13.84 15.88
N LEU A 148 12.42 -14.72 15.90
CA LEU A 148 11.49 -14.83 17.00
C LEU A 148 12.14 -15.56 18.19
N ARG A 149 12.24 -14.91 19.34
CA ARG A 149 12.81 -15.50 20.56
C ARG A 149 11.76 -16.12 21.45
N ASN A 150 10.63 -15.43 21.63
CA ASN A 150 9.52 -15.88 22.44
C ASN A 150 8.19 -15.34 21.91
N VAL A 151 7.11 -16.10 22.17
CA VAL A 151 5.72 -15.67 21.96
C VAL A 151 4.95 -15.93 23.24
N ALA A 152 4.49 -14.87 23.87
CA ALA A 152 3.65 -14.93 25.06
C ALA A 152 2.22 -14.48 24.71
N TRP A 153 1.23 -15.16 25.27
CA TRP A 153 -0.18 -14.81 25.11
C TRP A 153 -0.72 -14.17 26.39
N VAL A 154 -1.46 -13.09 26.26
CA VAL A 154 -2.06 -12.35 27.37
C VAL A 154 -3.52 -12.06 27.07
N GLY A 155 -4.42 -12.41 27.99
CA GLY A 155 -5.86 -12.17 27.86
C GLY A 155 -6.65 -13.28 27.17
N ASN A 156 -5.99 -14.38 26.76
CA ASN A 156 -6.62 -15.54 26.13
C ASN A 156 -7.24 -16.46 27.20
N THR A 157 -8.49 -16.25 27.56
CA THR A 157 -9.20 -17.07 28.54
C THR A 157 -10.04 -18.18 27.91
N LEU A 158 -10.48 -18.00 26.66
CA LEU A 158 -11.34 -18.95 25.94
C LEU A 158 -10.54 -20.08 25.25
N TYR A 159 -9.39 -19.73 24.70
CA TYR A 159 -8.55 -20.67 23.96
C TYR A 159 -7.17 -20.78 24.59
N PRO A 160 -6.66 -22.02 24.84
CA PRO A 160 -5.34 -22.20 25.42
C PRO A 160 -4.23 -21.73 24.48
N SER A 161 -3.10 -21.30 25.05
CA SER A 161 -1.96 -20.77 24.30
C SER A 161 -1.40 -21.78 23.29
N GLU A 162 -1.49 -23.08 23.58
CA GLU A 162 -1.07 -24.15 22.68
C GLU A 162 -1.87 -24.17 21.37
N GLN A 163 -3.18 -23.98 21.45
CA GLN A 163 -4.05 -23.91 20.29
C GLN A 163 -3.76 -22.65 19.46
N LEU A 164 -3.57 -21.50 20.12
CA LEU A 164 -3.23 -20.25 19.47
C LEU A 164 -1.85 -20.30 18.79
N ASN A 165 -0.86 -20.92 19.42
CA ASN A 165 0.45 -21.16 18.84
C ASN A 165 0.38 -22.07 17.60
N TYR A 166 -0.47 -23.10 17.62
CA TYR A 166 -0.70 -23.96 16.48
C TYR A 166 -1.27 -23.17 15.27
N LEU A 167 -2.19 -22.26 15.52
CA LEU A 167 -2.78 -21.39 14.48
C LEU A 167 -1.79 -20.32 14.02
N LEU A 168 -0.98 -19.78 14.91
CA LEU A 168 0.00 -18.75 14.59
C LEU A 168 1.07 -19.25 13.61
N ARG A 169 1.43 -20.54 13.68
CA ARG A 169 2.45 -21.18 12.82
C ARG A 169 3.83 -20.51 12.88
N MET A 170 4.12 -19.81 13.95
CA MET A 170 5.43 -19.19 14.21
C MET A 170 5.94 -19.68 15.58
N LYS A 171 7.21 -20.03 15.65
CA LYS A 171 7.83 -20.58 16.85
C LYS A 171 9.19 -19.95 17.11
N LYS A 172 9.69 -20.14 18.32
CA LYS A 172 11.03 -19.71 18.71
C LYS A 172 12.09 -20.19 17.72
N GLY A 173 12.95 -19.28 17.28
CA GLY A 173 14.02 -19.50 16.32
C GLY A 173 13.62 -19.27 14.85
N ASP A 174 12.34 -19.12 14.56
CA ASP A 174 11.89 -18.75 13.21
C ASP A 174 12.32 -17.33 12.88
N VAL A 175 12.47 -17.06 11.60
CA VAL A 175 12.64 -15.70 11.09
C VAL A 175 11.40 -14.87 11.44
N TYR A 176 11.59 -13.66 11.96
CA TYR A 176 10.50 -12.76 12.27
C TYR A 176 9.80 -12.30 10.98
N ASN A 177 8.79 -13.01 10.58
CA ASN A 177 8.04 -12.75 9.36
C ASN A 177 6.76 -11.97 9.68
N GLN A 178 6.85 -10.64 9.60
CA GLN A 178 5.73 -9.74 9.92
C GLN A 178 4.53 -9.93 8.98
N LYS A 179 4.78 -10.29 7.73
CA LYS A 179 3.70 -10.61 6.78
C LYS A 179 2.92 -11.84 7.23
N LEU A 180 3.63 -12.94 7.53
CA LEU A 180 3.01 -14.17 8.04
C LEU A 180 2.26 -13.89 9.35
N LEU A 181 2.82 -13.11 10.27
CA LEU A 181 2.17 -12.72 11.51
C LEU A 181 0.80 -12.08 11.23
N ASN A 182 0.74 -11.10 10.34
CA ASN A 182 -0.51 -10.41 9.98
C ASN A 182 -1.51 -11.35 9.29
N GLU A 183 -1.04 -12.23 8.40
CA GLU A 183 -1.87 -13.24 7.72
C GLU A 183 -2.51 -14.18 8.75
N ARG A 184 -1.72 -14.70 9.70
CA ARG A 184 -2.19 -15.63 10.73
C ARG A 184 -3.08 -15.00 11.80
N ILE A 185 -2.99 -13.68 12.00
CA ILE A 185 -3.86 -12.95 12.93
C ILE A 185 -5.24 -12.68 12.30
N SER A 186 -5.29 -12.25 11.02
CA SER A 186 -6.52 -11.64 10.48
C SER A 186 -6.89 -11.98 9.04
N THR A 187 -5.95 -12.40 8.19
CA THR A 187 -6.18 -12.44 6.74
C THR A 187 -6.52 -13.83 6.21
N ASP A 188 -5.91 -14.87 6.76
CA ASP A 188 -6.12 -16.26 6.34
C ASP A 188 -7.50 -16.78 6.74
N ASP A 189 -8.04 -17.75 6.01
CA ASP A 189 -9.32 -18.39 6.32
C ASP A 189 -9.30 -19.05 7.71
N ASP A 190 -8.16 -19.59 8.13
CA ASP A 190 -7.92 -20.19 9.46
C ASP A 190 -7.16 -19.24 10.41
N ALA A 191 -7.26 -17.92 10.18
CA ALA A 191 -6.68 -16.91 11.06
C ALA A 191 -7.27 -16.97 12.47
N ILE A 192 -6.46 -16.54 13.45
CA ILE A 192 -6.88 -16.50 14.87
C ILE A 192 -8.13 -15.63 15.04
N GLY A 193 -8.23 -14.51 14.32
CA GLY A 193 -9.42 -13.65 14.36
C GLY A 193 -10.70 -14.39 13.96
N ASN A 194 -10.63 -15.23 12.93
CA ASN A 194 -11.78 -16.01 12.48
C ASN A 194 -12.23 -17.06 13.49
N LEU A 195 -11.30 -17.62 14.30
CA LEU A 195 -11.66 -18.48 15.41
C LEU A 195 -12.59 -17.78 16.41
N TYR A 196 -12.33 -16.51 16.73
CA TYR A 196 -13.15 -15.72 17.64
C TYR A 196 -14.44 -15.24 16.97
N TYR A 197 -14.38 -14.67 15.77
CA TYR A 197 -15.55 -14.14 15.04
C TYR A 197 -16.58 -15.22 14.75
N ASN A 198 -16.16 -16.40 14.30
CA ASN A 198 -17.06 -17.53 14.00
C ASN A 198 -17.76 -18.08 15.25
N ASN A 199 -17.22 -17.79 16.44
CA ASN A 199 -17.82 -18.15 17.72
C ASN A 199 -18.56 -16.97 18.38
N GLY A 200 -18.86 -15.90 17.63
CA GLY A 200 -19.69 -14.78 18.08
C GLY A 200 -18.95 -13.71 18.88
N TYR A 201 -17.63 -13.74 18.97
CA TYR A 201 -16.84 -12.71 19.66
C TYR A 201 -16.53 -11.56 18.72
N LEU A 202 -17.56 -10.77 18.36
CA LEU A 202 -17.49 -9.72 17.35
C LEU A 202 -16.62 -8.51 17.76
N PHE A 203 -16.38 -8.35 19.06
CA PHE A 203 -15.55 -7.27 19.62
C PHE A 203 -14.15 -7.75 19.99
N TYR A 204 -13.77 -8.92 19.52
CA TYR A 204 -12.41 -9.45 19.66
C TYR A 204 -11.39 -8.51 19.04
N ASN A 205 -10.24 -8.36 19.70
CA ASN A 205 -9.07 -7.68 19.18
C ASN A 205 -7.80 -8.42 19.61
N LEU A 206 -6.83 -8.50 18.72
CA LEU A 206 -5.49 -9.05 18.97
C LEU A 206 -4.45 -8.04 18.53
N ASP A 207 -3.62 -7.63 19.47
CA ASP A 207 -2.52 -6.69 19.26
C ASP A 207 -1.17 -7.39 19.52
N PRO A 208 -0.36 -7.66 18.48
CA PRO A 208 0.98 -8.19 18.62
C PRO A 208 1.94 -7.07 19.03
N VAL A 209 2.50 -7.14 20.24
CA VAL A 209 3.43 -6.16 20.78
C VAL A 209 4.82 -6.74 20.88
N GLU A 210 5.80 -6.06 20.31
CA GLU A 210 7.21 -6.38 20.50
C GLU A 210 7.67 -5.81 21.85
N VAL A 211 7.76 -6.68 22.85
CA VAL A 211 8.03 -6.24 24.23
C VAL A 211 9.52 -6.14 24.54
N ASN A 212 10.34 -6.85 23.80
CA ASN A 212 11.80 -6.84 24.03
C ASN A 212 12.55 -7.22 22.77
N ILE A 213 13.66 -6.53 22.51
CA ILE A 213 14.58 -6.80 21.42
C ILE A 213 15.98 -6.95 22.00
N VAL A 214 16.58 -8.12 21.84
CA VAL A 214 17.94 -8.40 22.31
C VAL A 214 18.78 -8.87 21.13
N GLY A 215 19.68 -8.00 20.67
CA GLY A 215 20.46 -8.26 19.47
C GLY A 215 19.55 -8.38 18.23
N ASP A 216 19.53 -9.56 17.62
CA ASP A 216 18.71 -9.90 16.47
C ASP A 216 17.42 -10.66 16.84
N SER A 217 17.06 -10.71 18.12
CA SER A 217 15.98 -11.57 18.61
C SER A 217 14.85 -10.75 19.23
N ILE A 218 13.61 -11.05 18.84
CA ILE A 218 12.39 -10.35 19.24
C ILE A 218 11.52 -11.24 20.13
N ASP A 219 11.02 -10.68 21.24
CA ASP A 219 9.93 -11.26 22.04
C ASP A 219 8.62 -10.60 21.65
N LEU A 220 7.64 -11.43 21.29
CA LEU A 220 6.28 -11.01 21.02
C LEU A 220 5.36 -11.30 22.19
N GLU A 221 4.54 -10.31 22.55
CA GLU A 221 3.40 -10.47 23.43
C GLU A 221 2.13 -10.28 22.63
N MET A 222 1.36 -11.34 22.52
CA MET A 222 0.10 -11.39 21.79
C MET A 222 -1.03 -11.01 22.76
N ARG A 223 -1.42 -9.73 22.76
CA ARG A 223 -2.45 -9.17 23.66
C ARG A 223 -3.82 -9.37 23.06
N ILE A 224 -4.64 -10.19 23.73
CA ILE A 224 -5.99 -10.49 23.29
C ILE A 224 -7.00 -9.78 24.21
N TYR A 225 -7.94 -9.10 23.57
CA TYR A 225 -9.19 -8.69 24.17
C TYR A 225 -10.31 -9.51 23.51
N GLU A 226 -10.90 -10.45 24.26
CA GLU A 226 -11.90 -11.38 23.72
C GLU A 226 -13.28 -10.75 23.56
N GLY A 227 -13.58 -9.75 24.39
CA GLY A 227 -14.90 -9.08 24.38
C GLY A 227 -16.03 -9.97 24.89
N ARG A 228 -17.26 -9.55 24.61
CA ARG A 228 -18.48 -10.32 24.93
C ARG A 228 -18.94 -11.09 23.71
N GLN A 229 -19.42 -12.32 23.93
CA GLN A 229 -20.08 -13.09 22.88
C GLN A 229 -21.39 -12.44 22.48
N ALA A 230 -21.56 -12.19 21.19
CA ALA A 230 -22.82 -11.69 20.63
C ALA A 230 -23.72 -12.86 20.23
N THR A 231 -24.97 -12.80 20.67
CA THR A 231 -26.02 -13.76 20.29
C THR A 231 -27.14 -13.05 19.55
N ILE A 232 -27.67 -13.66 18.51
CA ILE A 232 -28.85 -13.11 17.79
C ILE A 232 -30.09 -13.39 18.63
N CYS A 233 -30.66 -12.33 19.21
CA CYS A 233 -31.89 -12.44 20.02
C CYS A 233 -33.16 -12.50 19.20
N LEU A 234 -33.23 -11.80 18.05
CA LEU A 234 -34.43 -11.69 17.21
C LEU A 234 -34.05 -11.50 15.74
N LEU A 235 -34.68 -12.29 14.88
CA LEU A 235 -34.62 -12.10 13.42
C LEU A 235 -36.01 -11.63 12.95
N TYR A 236 -36.12 -10.39 12.49
CA TYR A 236 -37.32 -9.92 11.81
C TYR A 236 -37.20 -10.22 10.32
N THR A 237 -38.06 -11.05 9.79
CA THR A 237 -38.32 -11.17 8.36
C THR A 237 -39.50 -10.29 8.02
N SER A 238 -39.32 -9.18 7.31
CA SER A 238 -40.44 -8.48 6.68
C SER A 238 -40.77 -9.21 5.40
N ASP A 239 -41.91 -9.90 5.36
CA ASP A 239 -42.48 -10.37 4.12
C ASP A 239 -42.96 -9.14 3.33
N ALA A 240 -42.27 -8.80 2.25
CA ALA A 240 -42.64 -7.73 1.32
C ALA A 240 -43.79 -8.16 0.35
N ALA A 241 -44.51 -9.21 0.68
CA ALA A 241 -45.55 -9.80 -0.19
C ALA A 241 -46.98 -9.43 0.18
N ASP A 242 -47.25 -8.72 1.30
CA ASP A 242 -48.63 -8.46 1.76
C ASP A 242 -49.21 -7.08 1.41
N ASP A 243 -48.53 -6.26 0.61
CA ASP A 243 -49.03 -4.93 0.19
C ASP A 243 -49.54 -4.86 -1.24
N LEU A 244 -50.09 -5.97 -1.78
CA LEU A 244 -50.77 -5.99 -3.07
C LEU A 244 -52.14 -6.67 -2.94
N THR A 245 -53.07 -6.03 -2.17
CA THR A 245 -54.53 -6.22 -2.35
C THR A 245 -55.26 -4.89 -2.26
#